data_89c208231966fe634c58ff7c8d34fd6c
#
_entry.id   89c208231966fe634c58ff7c8d34fd6c
#
_cell.length_a   1.000
_cell.length_b   1.000
_cell.length_c   1.000
_cell.angle_alpha   90.00
_cell.angle_beta   90.00
_cell.angle_gamma   90.00
#
_symmetry.space_group_name_H-M   'P 1'
#
loop_
_entity.id
_entity.type
_entity.pdbx_description
1 polymer ?
#
loop_
_entity_poly.entity_id
_entity_poly.type
_entity_poly.pdbx_seq_one_letter_code
_entity_poly.pdbx_strand_id
1 'polypeptide(L)'
;WSEIEALTQDEAVELSLEPTTQAPPLISRILPLEQSRLNVAFLYEKSADTSAWTYAHEFGRGHVDEVLAGRVFTKGYDNIRVGENDDEVIERAIADGNDVLFTTTPKLMECSLRAAIRHPEVKILNCSLNMDHPSVRTYYGRIYEAKFLVGAIAGALADNNRVGYIANYPIYGMVAGI
;
A
#
# COMPACT_ATOMS: atom_id res chain seq x y z
N TRP A 1 -19.59 10.00 12.59
CA TRP A 1 -18.81 11.19 12.19
C TRP A 1 -18.41 11.99 13.43
N SER A 2 -19.27 12.17 14.41
CA SER A 2 -18.99 12.92 15.64
C SER A 2 -17.88 12.33 16.52
N GLU A 3 -17.62 11.02 16.46
CA GLU A 3 -16.54 10.38 17.22
C GLU A 3 -15.16 10.56 16.54
N ILE A 4 -15.15 10.70 15.22
CA ILE A 4 -13.90 10.94 14.46
C ILE A 4 -13.45 12.39 14.58
N GLU A 5 -14.39 13.33 14.69
CA GLU A 5 -14.07 14.75 14.93
C GLU A 5 -13.58 15.04 16.36
N ALA A 6 -13.81 14.12 17.30
CA ALA A 6 -13.36 14.27 18.68
C ALA A 6 -11.89 13.88 18.90
N LEU A 7 -11.28 13.14 17.95
CA LEU A 7 -9.85 12.83 18.01
C LEU A 7 -9.06 14.06 17.59
N THR A 8 -8.25 14.58 18.49
CA THR A 8 -7.28 15.62 18.14
C THR A 8 -6.26 15.06 17.14
N GLN A 9 -5.71 15.94 16.31
CA GLN A 9 -4.72 15.52 15.31
C GLN A 9 -3.50 14.83 15.96
N ASP A 10 -3.17 15.21 17.20
CA ASP A 10 -2.10 14.62 17.99
C ASP A 10 -2.44 13.21 18.46
N GLU A 11 -3.67 12.94 18.90
CA GLU A 11 -4.16 11.61 19.27
C GLU A 11 -4.22 10.66 18.07
N ALA A 12 -4.62 11.16 16.90
CA ALA A 12 -4.63 10.38 15.67
C ALA A 12 -3.21 10.00 15.22
N VAL A 13 -2.24 10.91 15.41
CA VAL A 13 -0.82 10.65 15.15
C VAL A 13 -0.27 9.66 16.18
N GLU A 14 -0.61 9.80 17.46
CA GLU A 14 -0.16 8.89 18.53
C GLU A 14 -0.70 7.47 18.34
N LEU A 15 -1.98 7.31 17.97
CA LEU A 15 -2.58 6.02 17.61
C LEU A 15 -1.95 5.39 16.34
N SER A 16 -1.49 6.21 15.39
CA SER A 16 -0.81 5.72 14.19
C SER A 16 0.66 5.35 14.45
N LEU A 17 1.24 5.90 15.50
CA LEU A 17 2.63 5.70 15.92
C LEU A 17 2.75 4.68 17.06
N GLU A 18 1.80 3.76 17.25
CA GLU A 18 2.02 2.68 18.21
C GLU A 18 3.41 2.07 17.98
N PRO A 19 4.34 2.24 18.92
CA PRO A 19 5.67 1.68 18.78
C PRO A 19 5.55 0.16 18.90
N THR A 20 5.45 -0.52 17.78
CA THR A 20 5.64 -1.98 17.70
C THR A 20 7.11 -2.37 17.95
N THR A 21 7.94 -1.44 18.29
CA THR A 21 9.33 -1.65 18.63
C THR A 21 9.51 -1.65 20.15
N GLN A 22 9.61 -2.83 20.73
CA GLN A 22 10.35 -2.96 21.99
C GLN A 22 11.71 -2.27 21.79
N ALA A 23 12.06 -1.36 22.69
CA ALA A 23 13.35 -0.69 22.64
C ALA A 23 14.45 -1.75 22.45
N PRO A 24 15.34 -1.59 21.46
CA PRO A 24 16.36 -2.59 21.20
C PRO A 24 17.19 -2.81 22.47
N PRO A 25 17.54 -4.05 22.78
CA PRO A 25 18.31 -4.38 23.99
C PRO A 25 19.57 -3.52 24.06
N LEU A 26 19.99 -3.13 25.25
CA LEU A 26 21.14 -2.26 25.50
C LEU A 26 22.42 -2.67 24.72
N ILE A 27 22.60 -3.97 24.48
CA ILE A 27 23.70 -4.55 23.70
C ILE A 27 23.70 -4.06 22.24
N SER A 28 22.54 -3.87 21.61
CA SER A 28 22.45 -3.37 20.22
C SER A 28 22.81 -1.88 20.09
N ARG A 29 22.85 -1.14 21.22
CA ARG A 29 23.29 0.26 21.25
C ARG A 29 24.81 0.43 21.35
N ILE A 30 25.51 -0.61 21.78
CA ILE A 30 26.97 -0.58 22.07
C ILE A 30 27.77 -1.24 20.94
N LEU A 31 27.22 -2.25 20.29
CA LEU A 31 27.82 -2.85 19.10
C LEU A 31 27.12 -2.26 17.87
N PRO A 32 27.87 -1.72 16.88
CA PRO A 32 27.32 -1.42 15.58
C PRO A 32 27.03 -2.76 14.88
N LEU A 33 25.90 -3.40 15.26
CA LEU A 33 25.35 -4.47 14.48
C LEU A 33 25.06 -3.88 13.09
N GLU A 34 25.57 -4.51 12.06
CA GLU A 34 25.22 -4.18 10.68
C GLU A 34 23.70 -3.97 10.64
N GLN A 35 23.26 -2.77 10.27
CA GLN A 35 21.85 -2.51 10.11
C GLN A 35 21.37 -3.50 9.07
N SER A 36 20.56 -4.47 9.48
CA SER A 36 19.98 -5.44 8.56
C SER A 36 19.26 -4.65 7.48
N ARG A 37 19.68 -4.81 6.25
CA ARG A 37 19.02 -4.18 5.11
C ARG A 37 17.62 -4.76 5.00
N LEU A 38 16.64 -3.90 4.81
CA LEU A 38 15.26 -4.30 4.61
C LEU A 38 15.02 -4.54 3.11
N ASN A 39 14.59 -5.73 2.75
CA ASN A 39 14.21 -6.05 1.38
C ASN A 39 12.70 -5.90 1.23
N VAL A 40 12.28 -5.15 0.22
CA VAL A 40 10.88 -4.77 0.02
C VAL A 40 10.44 -5.11 -1.40
N ALA A 41 9.38 -5.91 -1.53
CA ALA A 41 8.77 -6.22 -2.80
C ALA A 41 7.52 -5.37 -3.06
N PHE A 42 7.36 -4.92 -4.30
CA PHE A 42 6.15 -4.29 -4.79
C PHE A 42 5.51 -5.18 -5.86
N LEU A 43 4.25 -5.57 -5.67
CA LEU A 43 3.53 -6.50 -6.52
C LEU A 43 2.43 -5.78 -7.30
N TYR A 44 2.47 -5.88 -8.63
CA TYR A 44 1.64 -5.13 -9.57
C TYR A 44 0.85 -6.04 -10.50
N GLU A 45 -0.42 -5.70 -10.76
CA GLU A 45 -1.23 -6.38 -11.79
C GLU A 45 -0.74 -6.09 -13.22
N LYS A 46 -0.16 -4.92 -13.43
CA LYS A 46 0.30 -4.45 -14.76
C LYS A 46 1.67 -3.82 -14.64
N SER A 47 2.35 -3.68 -15.77
CA SER A 47 3.59 -2.92 -15.84
C SER A 47 3.35 -1.40 -15.76
N ALA A 48 4.39 -0.64 -15.40
CA ALA A 48 4.30 0.81 -15.22
C ALA A 48 4.04 1.58 -16.52
N ASP A 49 4.43 1.04 -17.66
CA ASP A 49 4.20 1.59 -18.99
C ASP A 49 2.74 1.45 -19.47
N THR A 50 2.01 0.48 -18.91
CA THR A 50 0.60 0.21 -19.29
C THR A 50 -0.42 0.67 -18.26
N SER A 51 0.02 1.11 -17.07
CA SER A 51 -0.85 1.48 -15.96
C SER A 51 -0.34 2.70 -15.20
N ALA A 52 -1.09 3.78 -15.25
CA ALA A 52 -0.80 4.98 -14.45
C ALA A 52 -0.80 4.69 -12.93
N TRP A 53 -1.61 3.72 -12.49
CA TRP A 53 -1.63 3.26 -11.10
C TRP A 53 -0.31 2.61 -10.70
N THR A 54 0.20 1.70 -11.52
CA THR A 54 1.50 1.05 -11.31
C THR A 54 2.64 2.07 -11.42
N TYR A 55 2.57 2.97 -12.41
CA TYR A 55 3.55 4.04 -12.58
C TYR A 55 3.68 4.91 -11.31
N ALA A 56 2.57 5.29 -10.69
CA ALA A 56 2.58 6.08 -9.46
C ALA A 56 3.25 5.32 -8.29
N HIS A 57 3.02 4.01 -8.18
CA HIS A 57 3.68 3.18 -7.17
C HIS A 57 5.17 3.00 -7.46
N GLU A 58 5.56 2.80 -8.73
CA GLU A 58 6.96 2.71 -9.14
C GLU A 58 7.70 4.02 -8.91
N PHE A 59 7.04 5.15 -9.14
CA PHE A 59 7.61 6.47 -8.80
C PHE A 59 7.88 6.59 -7.30
N GLY A 60 6.93 6.17 -6.46
CA GLY A 60 7.11 6.11 -5.01
C GLY A 60 8.20 5.13 -4.57
N ARG A 61 8.28 3.94 -5.21
CA ARG A 61 9.34 2.96 -4.97
C ARG A 61 10.73 3.53 -5.28
N GLY A 62 10.87 4.18 -6.44
CA GLY A 62 12.12 4.84 -6.81
C GLY A 62 12.55 5.92 -5.80
N HIS A 63 11.60 6.68 -5.27
CA HIS A 63 11.87 7.64 -4.21
C HIS A 63 12.35 6.97 -2.91
N VAL A 64 11.79 5.83 -2.54
CA VAL A 64 12.27 5.04 -1.39
C VAL A 64 13.71 4.56 -1.62
N ASP A 65 14.03 4.07 -2.81
CA ASP A 65 15.39 3.64 -3.16
C ASP A 65 16.40 4.80 -3.07
N GLU A 66 15.98 6.01 -3.44
CA GLU A 66 16.82 7.20 -3.37
C GLU A 66 17.04 7.69 -1.92
N VAL A 67 15.95 7.87 -1.16
CA VAL A 67 15.99 8.48 0.17
C VAL A 67 16.55 7.51 1.22
N LEU A 68 16.28 6.20 1.07
CA LEU A 68 16.72 5.17 2.00
C LEU A 68 17.85 4.30 1.44
N ALA A 69 18.63 4.85 0.50
CA ALA A 69 19.74 4.15 -0.13
C ALA A 69 20.67 3.46 0.88
N GLY A 70 20.97 2.19 0.65
CA GLY A 70 21.80 1.35 1.51
C GLY A 70 21.10 0.79 2.76
N ARG A 71 19.90 1.26 3.10
CA ARG A 71 19.07 0.77 4.22
C ARG A 71 17.93 -0.11 3.75
N VAL A 72 17.36 0.22 2.60
CA VAL A 72 16.24 -0.50 1.98
C VAL A 72 16.64 -0.91 0.57
N PHE A 73 16.26 -2.10 0.18
CA PHE A 73 16.36 -2.61 -1.18
C PHE A 73 14.96 -2.88 -1.69
N THR A 74 14.59 -2.33 -2.85
CA THR A 74 13.25 -2.56 -3.39
C THR A 74 13.28 -3.33 -4.70
N LYS A 75 12.26 -4.17 -4.93
CA LYS A 75 12.08 -4.93 -6.16
C LYS A 75 10.61 -4.92 -6.59
N GLY A 76 10.35 -4.63 -7.87
CA GLY A 76 9.02 -4.73 -8.47
C GLY A 76 8.78 -6.11 -9.10
N TYR A 77 7.56 -6.61 -8.97
CA TYR A 77 7.04 -7.81 -9.64
C TYR A 77 5.76 -7.43 -10.36
N ASP A 78 5.76 -7.44 -11.66
CA ASP A 78 4.64 -6.99 -12.49
C ASP A 78 3.91 -8.13 -13.22
N ASN A 79 2.82 -7.77 -13.93
CA ASN A 79 2.02 -8.68 -14.73
C ASN A 79 1.40 -9.85 -13.92
N ILE A 80 0.98 -9.54 -12.69
CA ILE A 80 0.32 -10.51 -11.82
C ILE A 80 -1.14 -10.64 -12.24
N ARG A 81 -1.54 -11.86 -12.58
CA ARG A 81 -2.91 -12.21 -12.95
C ARG A 81 -3.60 -12.90 -11.78
N VAL A 82 -4.58 -12.20 -11.21
CA VAL A 82 -5.34 -12.67 -10.05
C VAL A 82 -6.07 -13.99 -10.39
N GLY A 83 -5.89 -15.00 -9.54
CA GLY A 83 -6.45 -16.34 -9.74
C GLY A 83 -5.71 -17.21 -10.75
N GLU A 84 -4.60 -16.73 -11.34
CA GLU A 84 -3.78 -17.51 -12.27
C GLU A 84 -2.36 -17.74 -11.74
N ASN A 85 -1.61 -16.66 -11.50
CA ASN A 85 -0.21 -16.73 -11.06
C ASN A 85 0.08 -15.90 -9.80
N ASP A 86 -0.92 -15.33 -9.17
CA ASP A 86 -0.77 -14.45 -8.01
C ASP A 86 -0.11 -15.16 -6.82
N ASP A 87 -0.55 -16.37 -6.47
CA ASP A 87 0.08 -17.15 -5.42
C ASP A 87 1.55 -17.51 -5.75
N GLU A 88 1.85 -17.89 -7.00
CA GLU A 88 3.19 -18.20 -7.43
C GLU A 88 4.13 -16.99 -7.32
N VAL A 89 3.67 -15.82 -7.76
CA VAL A 89 4.49 -14.61 -7.75
C VAL A 89 4.74 -14.12 -6.32
N ILE A 90 3.74 -14.20 -5.43
CA ILE A 90 3.92 -13.80 -4.04
C ILE A 90 4.87 -14.74 -3.30
N GLU A 91 4.78 -16.05 -3.53
CA GLU A 91 5.73 -17.03 -2.97
C GLU A 91 7.14 -16.82 -3.49
N ARG A 92 7.30 -16.52 -4.77
CA ARG A 92 8.61 -16.18 -5.35
C ARG A 92 9.18 -14.90 -4.74
N ALA A 93 8.36 -13.88 -4.53
CA ALA A 93 8.81 -12.65 -3.86
C ALA A 93 9.29 -12.91 -2.43
N ILE A 94 8.64 -13.81 -1.70
CA ILE A 94 9.06 -14.25 -0.36
C ILE A 94 10.36 -15.06 -0.45
N ALA A 95 10.44 -16.02 -1.36
CA ALA A 95 11.63 -16.85 -1.56
C ALA A 95 12.86 -16.05 -2.00
N ASP A 96 12.67 -14.94 -2.69
CA ASP A 96 13.75 -13.98 -3.04
C ASP A 96 14.29 -13.22 -1.80
N GLY A 97 13.73 -13.46 -0.61
CA GLY A 97 14.21 -12.90 0.66
C GLY A 97 13.68 -11.51 0.96
N ASN A 98 12.48 -11.17 0.48
CA ASN A 98 11.84 -9.92 0.85
C ASN A 98 11.15 -10.01 2.21
N ASP A 99 11.42 -9.05 3.08
CA ASP A 99 10.89 -8.94 4.45
C ASP A 99 9.50 -8.28 4.48
N VAL A 100 9.27 -7.39 3.49
CA VAL A 100 8.03 -6.62 3.38
C VAL A 100 7.51 -6.70 1.95
N LEU A 101 6.23 -6.97 1.79
CA LEU A 101 5.54 -7.01 0.51
C LEU A 101 4.42 -5.94 0.46
N PHE A 102 4.43 -5.13 -0.58
CA PHE A 102 3.35 -4.23 -0.94
C PHE A 102 2.56 -4.82 -2.11
N THR A 103 1.34 -5.28 -1.85
CA THR A 103 0.39 -5.66 -2.91
C THR A 103 -0.47 -4.46 -3.27
N THR A 104 -0.34 -3.96 -4.50
CA THR A 104 -0.76 -2.61 -4.88
C THR A 104 -2.21 -2.49 -5.34
N THR A 105 -3.01 -3.52 -5.17
CA THR A 105 -4.43 -3.55 -5.56
C THR A 105 -5.26 -4.37 -4.58
N PRO A 106 -6.54 -3.98 -4.33
CA PRO A 106 -7.45 -4.77 -3.50
C PRO A 106 -7.66 -6.20 -3.99
N LYS A 107 -7.50 -6.46 -5.27
CA LYS A 107 -7.68 -7.79 -5.87
C LYS A 107 -6.65 -8.80 -5.37
N LEU A 108 -5.48 -8.35 -4.95
CA LEU A 108 -4.42 -9.21 -4.38
C LEU A 108 -4.62 -9.47 -2.87
N MET A 109 -5.73 -9.04 -2.26
CA MET A 109 -5.94 -9.24 -0.83
C MET A 109 -6.01 -10.72 -0.46
N GLU A 110 -6.71 -11.52 -1.25
CA GLU A 110 -6.92 -12.93 -0.93
C GLU A 110 -5.61 -13.73 -0.95
N CYS A 111 -4.79 -13.57 -1.99
CA CYS A 111 -3.46 -14.19 -2.03
C CYS A 111 -2.51 -13.61 -0.96
N SER A 112 -2.64 -12.32 -0.64
CA SER A 112 -1.90 -11.69 0.47
C SER A 112 -2.24 -12.34 1.82
N LEU A 113 -3.51 -12.62 2.09
CA LEU A 113 -3.95 -13.30 3.31
C LEU A 113 -3.43 -14.74 3.38
N ARG A 114 -3.52 -15.48 2.28
CA ARG A 114 -2.98 -16.85 2.22
C ARG A 114 -1.47 -16.86 2.50
N ALA A 115 -0.73 -15.94 1.90
CA ALA A 115 0.70 -15.81 2.10
C ALA A 115 1.04 -15.38 3.54
N ALA A 116 0.34 -14.39 4.10
CA ALA A 116 0.57 -13.92 5.48
C ALA A 116 0.34 -15.00 6.56
N ILE A 117 -0.58 -15.93 6.30
CA ILE A 117 -0.83 -17.08 7.19
C ILE A 117 0.31 -18.11 7.09
N ARG A 118 0.84 -18.34 5.88
CA ARG A 118 1.94 -19.29 5.66
C ARG A 118 3.29 -18.74 6.10
N HIS A 119 3.48 -17.42 6.00
CA HIS A 119 4.74 -16.71 6.26
C HIS A 119 4.53 -15.57 7.27
N PRO A 120 4.27 -15.88 8.55
CA PRO A 120 3.99 -14.86 9.56
C PRO A 120 5.18 -13.93 9.87
N GLU A 121 6.39 -14.31 9.47
CA GLU A 121 7.61 -13.50 9.54
C GLU A 121 7.63 -12.35 8.54
N VAL A 122 6.97 -12.51 7.39
CA VAL A 122 6.90 -11.50 6.33
C VAL A 122 5.77 -10.51 6.59
N LYS A 123 6.06 -9.23 6.43
CA LYS A 123 5.04 -8.18 6.60
C LYS A 123 4.38 -7.88 5.25
N ILE A 124 3.07 -8.08 5.18
CA ILE A 124 2.32 -7.82 3.95
C ILE A 124 1.38 -6.63 4.15
N LEU A 125 1.48 -5.67 3.23
CA LEU A 125 0.62 -4.49 3.16
C LEU A 125 -0.16 -4.51 1.84
N ASN A 126 -1.48 -4.39 1.92
CA ASN A 126 -2.33 -4.36 0.74
C ASN A 126 -2.94 -2.98 0.51
N CYS A 127 -2.89 -2.50 -0.73
CA CYS A 127 -3.50 -1.24 -1.12
C CYS A 127 -5.02 -1.40 -1.25
N SER A 128 -5.72 -1.24 -0.13
CA SER A 128 -7.17 -1.34 -0.06
C SER A 128 -7.75 -0.53 1.10
N LEU A 129 -9.04 -0.30 1.04
CA LEU A 129 -9.84 0.29 2.12
C LEU A 129 -10.78 -0.76 2.70
N ASN A 130 -11.00 -0.71 4.01
CA ASN A 130 -12.01 -1.52 4.73
C ASN A 130 -11.83 -3.04 4.62
N MET A 131 -10.58 -3.48 4.48
CA MET A 131 -10.24 -4.89 4.54
C MET A 131 -9.32 -5.10 5.74
N ASP A 132 -9.93 -5.13 6.93
CA ASP A 132 -9.20 -5.29 8.18
C ASP A 132 -8.92 -6.76 8.46
N HIS A 133 -7.65 -7.11 8.60
CA HIS A 133 -7.22 -8.44 8.99
C HIS A 133 -5.90 -8.35 9.80
N PRO A 134 -5.79 -9.07 10.93
CA PRO A 134 -4.61 -8.97 11.80
C PRO A 134 -3.28 -9.33 11.11
N SER A 135 -3.31 -10.18 10.08
CA SER A 135 -2.11 -10.64 9.37
C SER A 135 -1.71 -9.78 8.17
N VAL A 136 -2.59 -8.93 7.66
CA VAL A 136 -2.32 -8.03 6.51
C VAL A 136 -2.74 -6.62 6.87
N ARG A 137 -1.81 -5.68 6.81
CA ARG A 137 -2.14 -4.26 6.99
C ARG A 137 -2.63 -3.67 5.66
N THR A 138 -3.58 -2.75 5.75
CA THR A 138 -4.05 -2.02 4.59
C THR A 138 -3.47 -0.61 4.57
N TYR A 139 -3.24 -0.09 3.37
CA TYR A 139 -2.86 1.30 3.16
C TYR A 139 -3.63 1.86 1.96
N TYR A 140 -3.88 3.15 1.94
CA TYR A 140 -4.54 3.81 0.83
C TYR A 140 -4.21 5.30 0.80
N GLY A 141 -4.10 5.87 -0.39
CA GLY A 141 -3.91 7.31 -0.56
C GLY A 141 -5.22 8.10 -0.41
N ARG A 142 -5.13 9.38 -0.06
CA ARG A 142 -6.28 10.30 0.06
C ARG A 142 -6.81 10.73 -1.33
N ILE A 143 -7.15 9.76 -2.19
CA ILE A 143 -7.54 9.97 -3.60
C ILE A 143 -8.84 10.79 -3.70
N TYR A 144 -9.67 10.80 -2.66
CA TYR A 144 -10.88 11.64 -2.63
C TYR A 144 -10.58 13.14 -2.80
N GLU A 145 -9.41 13.60 -2.36
CA GLU A 145 -9.01 15.01 -2.56
C GLU A 145 -8.81 15.31 -4.06
N ALA A 146 -8.11 14.44 -4.77
CA ALA A 146 -7.96 14.55 -6.22
C ALA A 146 -9.30 14.41 -6.95
N LYS A 147 -10.17 13.50 -6.51
CA LYS A 147 -11.53 13.35 -7.06
C LYS A 147 -12.36 14.62 -6.91
N PHE A 148 -12.29 15.28 -5.75
CA PHE A 148 -12.95 16.55 -5.53
C PHE A 148 -12.52 17.61 -6.55
N LEU A 149 -11.21 17.76 -6.77
CA LEU A 149 -10.66 18.70 -7.76
C LEU A 149 -11.11 18.36 -9.18
N VAL A 150 -11.05 17.09 -9.56
CA VAL A 150 -11.52 16.61 -10.88
C VAL A 150 -13.01 16.85 -11.04
N GLY A 151 -13.81 16.59 -10.01
CA GLY A 151 -15.25 16.85 -10.01
C GLY A 151 -15.58 18.34 -10.18
N ALA A 152 -14.85 19.23 -9.48
CA ALA A 152 -15.01 20.66 -9.61
C ALA A 152 -14.67 21.16 -11.03
N ILE A 153 -13.57 20.67 -11.62
CA ILE A 153 -13.17 21.00 -13.00
C ILE A 153 -14.23 20.49 -14.00
N ALA A 154 -14.65 19.24 -13.85
CA ALA A 154 -15.66 18.63 -14.72
C ALA A 154 -16.99 19.39 -14.67
N GLY A 155 -17.42 19.79 -13.46
CA GLY A 155 -18.63 20.60 -13.28
C GLY A 155 -18.51 22.00 -13.92
N ALA A 156 -17.34 22.62 -13.83
CA ALA A 156 -17.09 23.93 -14.45
C ALA A 156 -17.05 23.86 -15.99
N LEU A 157 -16.67 22.72 -16.55
CA LEU A 157 -16.58 22.51 -18.01
C LEU A 157 -17.88 21.91 -18.61
N ALA A 158 -18.83 21.48 -17.80
CA ALA A 158 -20.06 20.86 -18.28
C ALA A 158 -21.07 21.89 -18.79
N ASP A 159 -21.37 21.89 -20.08
CA ASP A 159 -22.31 22.84 -20.70
C ASP A 159 -23.75 22.73 -20.18
N ASN A 160 -24.15 21.56 -19.69
CA ASN A 160 -25.51 21.24 -19.27
C ASN A 160 -25.65 20.92 -17.77
N ASN A 161 -24.66 21.23 -16.97
CA ASN A 161 -24.56 20.94 -15.54
C ASN A 161 -24.73 19.43 -15.21
N ARG A 162 -24.38 18.54 -16.12
CA ARG A 162 -24.44 17.10 -15.93
C ARG A 162 -23.05 16.50 -16.06
N VAL A 163 -22.65 15.74 -15.06
CA VAL A 163 -21.39 15.00 -15.04
C VAL A 163 -21.70 13.52 -14.80
N GLY A 164 -21.10 12.64 -15.58
CA GLY A 164 -21.18 11.20 -15.41
C GLY A 164 -19.90 10.67 -14.74
N TYR A 165 -20.06 9.69 -13.86
CA TYR A 165 -18.94 9.00 -13.23
C TYR A 165 -19.05 7.48 -13.46
N ILE A 166 -17.97 6.88 -13.96
CA ILE A 166 -17.88 5.42 -14.16
C ILE A 166 -16.88 4.87 -13.16
N ALA A 167 -17.36 4.06 -12.22
CA ALA A 167 -16.52 3.39 -11.24
C ALA A 167 -16.01 2.05 -11.78
N ASN A 168 -14.72 1.76 -11.59
CA ASN A 168 -14.12 0.49 -12.00
C ASN A 168 -14.61 -0.70 -11.17
N TYR A 169 -14.82 -0.50 -9.87
CA TYR A 169 -15.22 -1.54 -8.92
C TYR A 169 -16.26 -1.00 -7.95
N PRO A 170 -17.21 -1.84 -7.53
CA PRO A 170 -18.21 -1.47 -6.53
C PRO A 170 -17.63 -1.58 -5.10
N ILE A 171 -16.46 -0.97 -4.86
CA ILE A 171 -15.82 -0.92 -3.55
C ILE A 171 -15.92 0.48 -2.97
N TYR A 172 -15.94 0.58 -1.64
CA TYR A 172 -16.08 1.84 -0.92
C TYR A 172 -15.11 2.93 -1.41
N GLY A 173 -13.84 2.60 -1.58
CA GLY A 173 -12.83 3.55 -2.03
C GLY A 173 -13.05 4.12 -3.44
N MET A 174 -13.85 3.47 -4.28
CA MET A 174 -14.21 3.95 -5.62
C MET A 174 -15.49 4.77 -5.63
N VAL A 175 -16.44 4.47 -4.75
CA VAL A 175 -17.73 5.17 -4.65
C VAL A 175 -17.73 6.29 -3.61
N ALA A 176 -16.89 6.23 -2.60
CA ALA A 176 -16.72 7.32 -1.65
C ALA A 176 -16.08 8.53 -2.32
N GLY A 177 -16.74 9.67 -2.30
CA GLY A 177 -16.30 10.90 -2.93
C GLY A 177 -16.91 11.16 -4.32
N ILE A 178 -18.05 10.50 -4.61
CA ILE A 178 -18.94 10.87 -5.72
C ILE A 178 -19.89 11.96 -5.25
#